data_8e3cb5a53a38730b727c9d2d5ee16f58
#
_entry.id   8e3cb5a53a38730b727c9d2d5ee16f58
#
_cell.length_a   1.000
_cell.length_b   1.000
_cell.length_c   1.000
_cell.angle_alpha   90.00
_cell.angle_beta   90.00
_cell.angle_gamma   90.00
#
_symmetry.space_group_name_H-M   'P 1'
#
loop_
_entity.id
_entity.type
_entity.pdbx_description
1 polymer ?
#
loop_
_entity_poly.entity_id
_entity_poly.type
_entity_poly.pdbx_seq_one_letter_code
_entity_poly.pdbx_strand_id
1 'polypeptide(L)'
;MELKNRTLSNFASLVETGECKKFRGRLKVGVDLGTANTVLAVVDTNNRPIAGISAPSHAIQDGVIVNYYESVQLVTRLKTELEEKLGTELLYGAAAIPPGVSEGSVKSIGYVLEGAGFEVTNIVDEPTAAAAVLKITDGAVVDVGGGTTGISILKDGKVIYTDDEATGGSHMTMTVAGHYRIPYEEAEVLKTNPDKEEEIFPVIKATIEKMATITEKFLTGYNVPAVYVVGGSASFQEFTTVFEKKLKLPVYRPVHPLLVTPLGIAYYCDLPPVTPKKK
;
A
#
# COMPACT_ATOMS: atom_id res chain seq x y z
N MET A 1 -2.98 2.21 18.78
CA MET A 1 -3.34 0.81 19.18
C MET A 1 -3.14 -0.15 18.01
N GLU A 2 -2.66 -1.38 18.27
CA GLU A 2 -2.36 -2.36 17.22
C GLU A 2 -3.57 -3.24 16.88
N LEU A 3 -3.88 -3.38 15.57
CA LEU A 3 -4.96 -4.22 15.08
C LEU A 3 -4.41 -5.57 14.59
N LYS A 4 -4.88 -6.66 15.21
CA LYS A 4 -4.57 -8.00 14.73
C LYS A 4 -5.53 -8.40 13.60
N ASN A 5 -4.98 -8.77 12.46
CA ASN A 5 -5.72 -9.26 11.30
C ASN A 5 -5.07 -10.55 10.79
N ARG A 6 -5.75 -11.69 11.00
CA ARG A 6 -5.22 -13.02 10.64
C ARG A 6 -4.94 -13.17 9.15
N THR A 7 -5.76 -12.58 8.29
CA THR A 7 -5.57 -12.64 6.84
C THR A 7 -4.31 -11.88 6.43
N LEU A 8 -4.11 -10.70 7.02
CA LEU A 8 -2.92 -9.87 6.79
C LEU A 8 -1.66 -10.56 7.32
N SER A 9 -1.68 -11.15 8.53
CA SER A 9 -0.54 -11.89 9.07
C SER A 9 -0.20 -13.10 8.21
N ASN A 10 -1.20 -13.80 7.67
CA ASN A 10 -0.97 -14.88 6.72
C ASN A 10 -0.32 -14.38 5.42
N PHE A 11 -0.75 -13.21 4.91
CA PHE A 11 -0.16 -12.62 3.72
C PHE A 11 1.29 -12.19 3.97
N ALA A 12 1.54 -11.53 5.09
CA ALA A 12 2.89 -11.12 5.48
C ALA A 12 3.86 -12.30 5.54
N SER A 13 3.45 -13.41 6.15
CA SER A 13 4.26 -14.64 6.18
C SER A 13 4.59 -15.16 4.77
N LEU A 14 3.65 -15.10 3.82
CA LEU A 14 3.89 -15.55 2.44
C LEU A 14 4.87 -14.62 1.71
N VAL A 15 4.79 -13.32 1.94
CA VAL A 15 5.75 -12.35 1.37
C VAL A 15 7.15 -12.56 1.96
N GLU A 16 7.25 -12.78 3.26
CA GLU A 16 8.51 -12.95 3.98
C GLU A 16 9.21 -14.27 3.61
N THR A 17 8.46 -15.38 3.59
CA THR A 17 9.02 -16.72 3.31
C THR A 17 9.16 -17.02 1.83
N GLY A 18 8.42 -16.29 0.96
CA GLY A 18 8.31 -16.60 -0.47
C GLY A 18 7.56 -17.90 -0.77
N GLU A 19 6.86 -18.46 0.23
CA GLU A 19 6.05 -19.65 0.06
C GLU A 19 4.73 -19.37 -0.66
N CYS A 20 4.16 -20.39 -1.28
CA CYS A 20 2.85 -20.35 -1.91
C CYS A 20 1.89 -21.35 -1.27
N LYS A 21 0.63 -20.98 -1.08
CA LYS A 21 -0.41 -21.90 -0.62
C LYS A 21 -1.03 -22.64 -1.80
N LYS A 22 -1.47 -23.87 -1.54
CA LYS A 22 -2.28 -24.62 -2.49
C LYS A 22 -3.60 -23.89 -2.77
N PHE A 23 -3.97 -23.80 -4.01
CA PHE A 23 -5.20 -23.14 -4.46
C PHE A 23 -5.97 -24.01 -5.46
N ARG A 24 -7.20 -23.63 -5.74
CA ARG A 24 -8.04 -24.19 -6.80
C ARG A 24 -8.78 -23.04 -7.49
N GLY A 25 -8.91 -23.13 -8.80
CA GLY A 25 -9.60 -22.11 -9.59
C GLY A 25 -8.70 -20.95 -10.01
N ARG A 26 -9.32 -19.81 -10.31
CA ARG A 26 -8.62 -18.62 -10.80
C ARG A 26 -8.04 -17.79 -9.66
N LEU A 27 -6.98 -17.08 -9.95
CA LEU A 27 -6.30 -16.18 -9.03
C LEU A 27 -6.56 -14.73 -9.43
N LYS A 28 -6.50 -13.85 -8.44
CA LYS A 28 -6.61 -12.41 -8.54
C LYS A 28 -5.31 -11.79 -8.06
N VAL A 29 -4.82 -10.78 -8.76
CA VAL A 29 -3.57 -10.11 -8.42
C VAL A 29 -3.83 -8.63 -8.09
N GLY A 30 -3.29 -8.18 -6.98
CA GLY A 30 -3.14 -6.77 -6.64
C GLY A 30 -1.69 -6.35 -6.87
N VAL A 31 -1.48 -5.29 -7.65
CA VAL A 31 -0.18 -4.72 -7.94
C VAL A 31 -0.13 -3.33 -7.31
N ASP A 32 0.67 -3.20 -6.26
CA ASP A 32 0.93 -1.94 -5.59
C ASP A 32 2.27 -1.37 -6.07
N LEU A 33 2.19 -0.30 -6.84
CA LEU A 33 3.34 0.40 -7.42
C LEU A 33 3.74 1.57 -6.52
N GLY A 34 4.34 1.27 -5.38
CA GLY A 34 4.72 2.31 -4.42
C GLY A 34 6.05 3.01 -4.74
N THR A 35 6.26 4.18 -4.13
CA THR A 35 7.48 4.99 -4.28
C THR A 35 8.74 4.27 -3.76
N ALA A 36 8.61 3.48 -2.68
CA ALA A 36 9.75 2.78 -2.09
C ALA A 36 9.79 1.28 -2.44
N ASN A 37 8.61 0.67 -2.61
CA ASN A 37 8.48 -0.77 -2.88
C ASN A 37 7.35 -1.01 -3.87
N THR A 38 7.54 -2.01 -4.74
CA THR A 38 6.45 -2.62 -5.51
C THR A 38 6.09 -3.95 -4.86
N VAL A 39 4.80 -4.16 -4.60
CA VAL A 39 4.28 -5.39 -3.97
C VAL A 39 3.21 -6.02 -4.85
N LEU A 40 3.34 -7.32 -5.12
CA LEU A 40 2.30 -8.13 -5.75
C LEU A 40 1.65 -9.05 -4.72
N ALA A 41 0.34 -8.95 -4.59
CA ALA A 41 -0.48 -9.81 -3.73
C ALA A 41 -1.34 -10.73 -4.59
N VAL A 42 -1.26 -12.04 -4.37
CA VAL A 42 -2.07 -13.04 -5.07
C VAL A 42 -3.07 -13.65 -4.11
N VAL A 43 -4.35 -13.59 -4.47
CA VAL A 43 -5.45 -14.17 -3.69
C VAL A 43 -6.33 -15.10 -4.54
N ASP A 44 -7.04 -16.01 -3.88
CA ASP A 44 -8.08 -16.81 -4.54
C ASP A 44 -9.39 -16.01 -4.72
N THR A 45 -10.40 -16.62 -5.33
CA THR A 45 -11.72 -16.00 -5.55
C THR A 45 -12.47 -15.66 -4.27
N ASN A 46 -12.03 -16.15 -3.10
CA ASN A 46 -12.57 -15.84 -1.78
C ASN A 46 -11.69 -14.85 -1.01
N ASN A 47 -10.78 -14.16 -1.69
CA ASN A 47 -9.83 -13.21 -1.10
C ASN A 47 -8.88 -13.83 -0.05
N ARG A 48 -8.59 -15.14 -0.14
CA ARG A 48 -7.59 -15.77 0.72
C ARG A 48 -6.20 -15.58 0.11
N PRO A 49 -5.21 -15.11 0.89
CA PRO A 49 -3.84 -14.97 0.42
C PRO A 49 -3.25 -16.32 -0.02
N ILE A 50 -2.70 -16.36 -1.21
CA ILE A 50 -2.08 -17.53 -1.84
C ILE A 50 -0.57 -17.35 -1.97
N ALA A 51 -0.12 -16.18 -2.41
CA ALA A 51 1.28 -15.83 -2.56
C ALA A 51 1.46 -14.32 -2.46
N GLY A 52 2.69 -13.86 -2.28
CA GLY A 52 3.05 -12.45 -2.38
C GLY A 52 4.54 -12.27 -2.57
N ILE A 53 4.90 -11.14 -3.14
CA ILE A 53 6.29 -10.76 -3.37
C ILE A 53 6.43 -9.25 -3.26
N SER A 54 7.56 -8.80 -2.72
CA SER A 54 7.91 -7.39 -2.60
C SER A 54 9.32 -7.15 -3.11
N ALA A 55 9.52 -6.02 -3.78
CA ALA A 55 10.84 -5.58 -4.18
C ALA A 55 10.98 -4.05 -4.08
N PRO A 56 12.17 -3.53 -3.77
CA PRO A 56 12.44 -2.09 -3.83
C PRO A 56 12.15 -1.54 -5.22
N SER A 57 11.60 -0.32 -5.27
CA SER A 57 11.28 0.41 -6.49
C SER A 57 11.69 1.86 -6.34
N HIS A 58 12.16 2.46 -7.44
CA HIS A 58 12.45 3.90 -7.55
C HIS A 58 11.82 4.49 -8.82
N ALA A 59 10.98 3.71 -9.50
CA ALA A 59 10.36 4.08 -10.76
C ALA A 59 9.06 4.89 -10.59
N ILE A 60 8.60 5.05 -9.34
CA ILE A 60 7.42 5.82 -8.97
C ILE A 60 7.83 6.92 -7.97
N GLN A 61 7.33 8.13 -8.16
CA GLN A 61 7.51 9.23 -7.21
C GLN A 61 6.16 9.94 -7.03
N ASP A 62 5.71 10.00 -5.78
CA ASP A 62 4.47 10.70 -5.38
C ASP A 62 3.26 10.31 -6.27
N GLY A 63 3.08 9.01 -6.52
CA GLY A 63 2.00 8.48 -7.36
C GLY A 63 2.16 8.68 -8.86
N VAL A 64 3.31 9.21 -9.30
CA VAL A 64 3.62 9.43 -10.72
C VAL A 64 4.73 8.49 -11.17
N ILE A 65 4.53 7.84 -12.33
CA ILE A 65 5.56 7.01 -12.96
C ILE A 65 6.66 7.93 -13.53
N VAL A 66 7.86 7.85 -12.96
CA VAL A 66 9.03 8.61 -13.45
C VAL A 66 9.91 7.78 -14.38
N ASN A 67 9.82 6.45 -14.31
CA ASN A 67 10.48 5.53 -15.22
C ASN A 67 9.54 4.39 -15.63
N TYR A 68 8.84 4.58 -16.75
CA TYR A 68 7.88 3.61 -17.26
C TYR A 68 8.49 2.24 -17.56
N TYR A 69 9.64 2.24 -18.25
CA TYR A 69 10.27 0.99 -18.67
C TYR A 69 10.75 0.16 -17.47
N GLU A 70 11.34 0.80 -16.48
CA GLU A 70 11.76 0.15 -15.24
C GLU A 70 10.56 -0.42 -14.47
N SER A 71 9.44 0.35 -14.41
CA SER A 71 8.20 -0.11 -13.79
C SER A 71 7.68 -1.39 -14.45
N VAL A 72 7.61 -1.41 -15.79
CA VAL A 72 7.16 -2.60 -16.54
C VAL A 72 8.09 -3.78 -16.30
N GLN A 73 9.42 -3.57 -16.38
CA GLN A 73 10.39 -4.64 -16.14
C GLN A 73 10.29 -5.22 -14.74
N LEU A 74 10.14 -4.37 -13.72
CA LEU A 74 10.01 -4.80 -12.34
C LEU A 74 8.75 -5.64 -12.14
N VAL A 75 7.59 -5.16 -12.59
CA VAL A 75 6.32 -5.89 -12.47
C VAL A 75 6.38 -7.21 -13.24
N THR A 76 6.92 -7.21 -14.47
CA THR A 76 7.11 -8.42 -15.27
C THR A 76 7.96 -9.45 -14.53
N ARG A 77 9.07 -9.04 -13.97
CA ARG A 77 9.97 -9.93 -13.21
C ARG A 77 9.25 -10.54 -12.00
N LEU A 78 8.56 -9.71 -11.18
CA LEU A 78 7.85 -10.18 -10.00
C LEU A 78 6.68 -11.11 -10.36
N LYS A 79 5.96 -10.79 -11.44
CA LYS A 79 4.90 -11.64 -11.99
C LYS A 79 5.46 -13.02 -12.41
N THR A 80 6.51 -13.04 -13.21
CA THR A 80 7.15 -14.28 -13.69
C THR A 80 7.61 -15.16 -12.52
N GLU A 81 8.25 -14.56 -11.50
CA GLU A 81 8.67 -15.30 -10.30
C GLU A 81 7.49 -15.94 -9.56
N LEU A 82 6.36 -15.23 -9.45
CA LEU A 82 5.15 -15.78 -8.83
C LEU A 82 4.52 -16.88 -9.70
N GLU A 83 4.48 -16.71 -11.02
CA GLU A 83 3.95 -17.71 -11.97
C GLU A 83 4.74 -19.01 -11.93
N GLU A 84 6.07 -18.93 -11.86
CA GLU A 84 6.95 -20.10 -11.70
C GLU A 84 6.66 -20.85 -10.40
N LYS A 85 6.54 -20.15 -9.29
CA LYS A 85 6.24 -20.75 -7.97
C LYS A 85 4.82 -21.35 -7.91
N LEU A 86 3.85 -20.70 -8.55
CA LEU A 86 2.45 -21.13 -8.55
C LEU A 86 2.15 -22.21 -9.59
N GLY A 87 3.00 -22.34 -10.62
CA GLY A 87 2.79 -23.26 -11.75
C GLY A 87 1.59 -22.86 -12.61
N THR A 88 1.23 -21.58 -12.65
CA THR A 88 0.09 -21.07 -13.42
C THR A 88 0.30 -19.62 -13.82
N GLU A 89 -0.29 -19.23 -14.94
CA GLU A 89 -0.27 -17.86 -15.42
C GLU A 89 -1.19 -16.94 -14.58
N LEU A 90 -0.75 -15.73 -14.33
CA LEU A 90 -1.47 -14.67 -13.63
C LEU A 90 -2.00 -13.66 -14.64
N LEU A 91 -3.22 -13.84 -15.12
CA LEU A 91 -3.79 -13.04 -16.22
C LEU A 91 -4.39 -11.73 -15.76
N TYR A 92 -5.10 -11.72 -14.61
CA TYR A 92 -5.92 -10.59 -14.17
C TYR A 92 -5.27 -9.84 -13.04
N GLY A 93 -5.16 -8.52 -13.19
CA GLY A 93 -4.58 -7.65 -12.19
C GLY A 93 -5.41 -6.41 -11.93
N ALA A 94 -5.34 -5.91 -10.70
CA ALA A 94 -5.77 -4.58 -10.32
C ALA A 94 -4.58 -3.79 -9.78
N ALA A 95 -4.65 -2.47 -9.84
CA ALA A 95 -3.67 -1.56 -9.27
C ALA A 95 -4.33 -0.55 -8.33
N ALA A 96 -3.52 0.24 -7.64
CA ALA A 96 -4.00 1.39 -6.91
C ALA A 96 -3.25 2.67 -7.32
N ILE A 97 -3.86 3.77 -6.93
CA ILE A 97 -3.35 5.13 -7.08
C ILE A 97 -3.60 5.92 -5.80
N PRO A 98 -2.80 6.93 -5.49
CA PRO A 98 -3.19 7.93 -4.51
C PRO A 98 -4.50 8.64 -4.93
N PRO A 99 -5.35 9.06 -3.99
CA PRO A 99 -6.53 9.86 -4.29
C PRO A 99 -6.19 11.15 -5.04
N GLY A 100 -7.08 11.60 -5.91
CA GLY A 100 -6.95 12.92 -6.55
C GLY A 100 -5.90 13.03 -7.66
N VAL A 101 -5.21 11.95 -8.04
CA VAL A 101 -4.26 11.96 -9.16
C VAL A 101 -4.96 12.17 -10.50
N SER A 102 -4.21 12.69 -11.48
CA SER A 102 -4.75 12.97 -12.82
C SER A 102 -5.17 11.70 -13.56
N GLU A 103 -6.14 11.82 -14.48
CA GLU A 103 -6.52 10.71 -15.37
C GLU A 103 -5.33 10.16 -16.19
N GLY A 104 -4.34 11.02 -16.51
CA GLY A 104 -3.12 10.61 -17.19
C GLY A 104 -2.28 9.66 -16.31
N SER A 105 -2.16 9.95 -15.01
CA SER A 105 -1.46 9.09 -14.05
C SER A 105 -2.19 7.74 -13.91
N VAL A 106 -3.52 7.76 -13.80
CA VAL A 106 -4.34 6.53 -13.75
C VAL A 106 -4.08 5.64 -14.96
N LYS A 107 -4.13 6.21 -16.18
CA LYS A 107 -3.85 5.47 -17.42
C LYS A 107 -2.42 4.91 -17.46
N SER A 108 -1.45 5.69 -17.01
CA SER A 108 -0.05 5.27 -16.99
C SER A 108 0.17 4.05 -16.10
N ILE A 109 -0.46 4.00 -14.93
CA ILE A 109 -0.45 2.83 -14.05
C ILE A 109 -1.06 1.60 -14.77
N GLY A 110 -2.22 1.78 -15.42
CA GLY A 110 -2.83 0.73 -16.23
C GLY A 110 -1.89 0.19 -17.31
N TYR A 111 -1.23 1.08 -18.05
CA TYR A 111 -0.28 0.69 -19.10
C TYR A 111 0.94 -0.08 -18.57
N VAL A 112 1.41 0.20 -17.33
CA VAL A 112 2.47 -0.60 -16.71
C VAL A 112 2.01 -2.03 -16.49
N LEU A 113 0.80 -2.25 -15.97
CA LEU A 113 0.26 -3.59 -15.77
C LEU A 113 0.04 -4.31 -17.11
N GLU A 114 -0.53 -3.62 -18.11
CA GLU A 114 -0.73 -4.17 -19.45
C GLU A 114 0.63 -4.53 -20.10
N GLY A 115 1.64 -3.65 -19.97
CA GLY A 115 3.00 -3.90 -20.44
C GLY A 115 3.67 -5.10 -19.77
N ALA A 116 3.29 -5.41 -18.52
CA ALA A 116 3.72 -6.60 -17.79
C ALA A 116 2.85 -7.84 -18.09
N GLY A 117 1.89 -7.74 -19.03
CA GLY A 117 1.05 -8.86 -19.48
C GLY A 117 -0.12 -9.18 -18.55
N PHE A 118 -0.67 -8.19 -17.82
CA PHE A 118 -1.94 -8.31 -17.12
C PHE A 118 -3.10 -7.78 -17.97
N GLU A 119 -4.26 -8.42 -17.86
CA GLU A 119 -5.54 -7.76 -18.14
C GLU A 119 -5.93 -6.94 -16.91
N VAL A 120 -5.92 -5.60 -17.05
CA VAL A 120 -6.24 -4.68 -15.95
C VAL A 120 -7.75 -4.65 -15.75
N THR A 121 -8.19 -5.08 -14.57
CA THR A 121 -9.63 -5.20 -14.27
C THR A 121 -10.16 -4.07 -13.43
N ASN A 122 -9.30 -3.40 -12.66
CA ASN A 122 -9.69 -2.27 -11.82
C ASN A 122 -8.46 -1.43 -11.43
N ILE A 123 -8.70 -0.14 -11.15
CA ILE A 123 -7.74 0.76 -10.49
C ILE A 123 -8.51 1.47 -9.37
N VAL A 124 -8.07 1.29 -8.13
CA VAL A 124 -8.73 1.78 -6.92
C VAL A 124 -7.83 2.78 -6.21
N ASP A 125 -8.38 3.66 -5.38
CA ASP A 125 -7.55 4.47 -4.49
C ASP A 125 -6.99 3.64 -3.31
N GLU A 126 -5.76 3.95 -2.92
CA GLU A 126 -4.99 3.19 -1.93
C GLU A 126 -5.72 3.06 -0.58
N PRO A 127 -6.23 4.15 0.05
CA PRO A 127 -6.93 4.03 1.32
C PRO A 127 -8.23 3.23 1.23
N THR A 128 -8.94 3.26 0.09
CA THR A 128 -10.14 2.44 -0.14
C THR A 128 -9.77 0.96 -0.21
N ALA A 129 -8.69 0.61 -0.91
CA ALA A 129 -8.17 -0.74 -0.93
C ALA A 129 -7.82 -1.22 0.49
N ALA A 130 -7.15 -0.39 1.28
CA ALA A 130 -6.82 -0.69 2.67
C ALA A 130 -8.06 -0.90 3.56
N ALA A 131 -9.09 -0.05 3.40
CA ALA A 131 -10.35 -0.16 4.14
C ALA A 131 -11.03 -1.53 3.96
N ALA A 132 -10.97 -2.10 2.76
CA ALA A 132 -11.54 -3.41 2.46
C ALA A 132 -10.88 -4.55 3.27
N VAL A 133 -9.56 -4.53 3.43
CA VAL A 133 -8.81 -5.51 4.23
C VAL A 133 -9.12 -5.38 5.71
N LEU A 134 -9.21 -4.15 6.19
CA LEU A 134 -9.45 -3.83 7.60
C LEU A 134 -10.93 -3.92 7.96
N LYS A 135 -11.83 -4.04 6.96
CA LYS A 135 -13.29 -4.08 7.10
C LYS A 135 -13.82 -2.83 7.82
N ILE A 136 -13.29 -1.67 7.45
CA ILE A 136 -13.71 -0.40 8.01
C ILE A 136 -14.98 0.05 7.30
N THR A 137 -16.03 0.30 8.07
CA THR A 137 -17.30 0.85 7.58
C THR A 137 -17.46 2.31 7.96
N ASP A 138 -16.89 2.71 9.11
CA ASP A 138 -16.98 4.05 9.66
C ASP A 138 -15.63 4.48 10.24
N GLY A 139 -15.10 5.60 9.78
CA GLY A 139 -13.81 6.11 10.20
C GLY A 139 -13.00 6.69 9.05
N ALA A 140 -11.75 7.03 9.33
CA ALA A 140 -10.80 7.47 8.32
C ALA A 140 -9.67 6.45 8.17
N VAL A 141 -9.37 6.05 6.94
CA VAL A 141 -8.17 5.27 6.61
C VAL A 141 -7.15 6.23 6.02
N VAL A 142 -5.96 6.23 6.59
CA VAL A 142 -4.84 7.08 6.18
C VAL A 142 -3.70 6.19 5.73
N ASP A 143 -3.39 6.23 4.44
CA ASP A 143 -2.23 5.53 3.88
C ASP A 143 -1.03 6.47 3.85
N VAL A 144 0.00 6.12 4.62
CA VAL A 144 1.26 6.87 4.65
C VAL A 144 2.31 6.05 3.91
N GLY A 145 2.34 6.28 2.61
CA GLY A 145 3.24 5.64 1.67
C GLY A 145 4.66 6.21 1.70
N GLY A 146 5.45 5.84 0.69
CA GLY A 146 6.80 6.41 0.48
C GLY A 146 6.76 7.87 0.07
N GLY A 147 5.85 8.26 -0.83
CA GLY A 147 5.75 9.62 -1.40
C GLY A 147 4.67 10.48 -0.75
N THR A 148 3.52 9.90 -0.44
CA THR A 148 2.29 10.63 -0.12
C THR A 148 1.66 10.20 1.20
N THR A 149 0.73 11.03 1.69
CA THR A 149 -0.23 10.73 2.76
C THR A 149 -1.63 10.90 2.17
N GLY A 150 -2.27 9.78 1.85
CA GLY A 150 -3.63 9.73 1.33
C GLY A 150 -4.65 9.42 2.43
N ILE A 151 -5.90 9.89 2.26
CA ILE A 151 -7.00 9.61 3.17
C ILE A 151 -8.26 9.18 2.42
N SER A 152 -8.99 8.22 2.98
CA SER A 152 -10.39 7.95 2.67
C SER A 152 -11.23 7.98 3.95
N ILE A 153 -12.29 8.79 3.93
CA ILE A 153 -13.29 8.84 5.01
C ILE A 153 -14.48 7.98 4.60
N LEU A 154 -14.82 7.03 5.47
CA LEU A 154 -15.91 6.09 5.24
C LEU A 154 -17.05 6.35 6.23
N LYS A 155 -18.28 6.20 5.71
CA LYS A 155 -19.52 6.21 6.48
C LYS A 155 -20.47 5.16 5.92
N ASP A 156 -21.01 4.30 6.77
CA ASP A 156 -21.93 3.21 6.38
C ASP A 156 -21.34 2.33 5.26
N GLY A 157 -20.03 2.06 5.30
CA GLY A 157 -19.30 1.28 4.31
C GLY A 157 -19.09 1.95 2.95
N LYS A 158 -19.37 3.26 2.85
CA LYS A 158 -19.16 4.04 1.62
C LYS A 158 -18.09 5.09 1.85
N VAL A 159 -17.21 5.25 0.86
CA VAL A 159 -16.26 6.35 0.83
C VAL A 159 -17.03 7.64 0.54
N ILE A 160 -16.92 8.63 1.43
CA ILE A 160 -17.58 9.93 1.34
C ILE A 160 -16.62 11.08 1.07
N TYR A 161 -15.32 10.85 1.24
CA TYR A 161 -14.27 11.82 0.96
C TYR A 161 -12.94 11.10 0.73
N THR A 162 -12.16 11.57 -0.22
CA THR A 162 -10.77 11.17 -0.45
C THR A 162 -9.92 12.38 -0.78
N ASP A 163 -8.67 12.39 -0.33
CA ASP A 163 -7.67 13.42 -0.67
C ASP A 163 -6.27 12.88 -0.45
N ASP A 164 -5.24 13.58 -0.95
CA ASP A 164 -3.85 13.20 -0.87
C ASP A 164 -2.94 14.43 -0.76
N GLU A 165 -1.81 14.28 -0.08
CA GLU A 165 -0.78 15.31 0.04
C GLU A 165 0.59 14.67 -0.18
N ALA A 166 1.44 15.29 -0.99
CA ALA A 166 2.80 14.84 -1.28
C ALA A 166 3.72 14.98 -0.06
N THR A 167 3.49 14.15 0.95
CA THR A 167 4.32 14.05 2.15
C THR A 167 4.29 12.61 2.65
N GLY A 168 5.37 11.88 2.53
CA GLY A 168 5.47 10.45 2.86
C GLY A 168 6.83 10.09 3.47
N GLY A 169 7.16 8.82 3.44
CA GLY A 169 8.38 8.25 4.01
C GLY A 169 9.68 8.80 3.43
N SER A 170 9.68 9.24 2.16
CA SER A 170 10.81 9.92 1.53
C SER A 170 11.21 11.20 2.26
N HIS A 171 10.23 11.94 2.79
CA HIS A 171 10.49 13.13 3.61
C HIS A 171 11.13 12.77 4.97
N MET A 172 10.78 11.61 5.54
CA MET A 172 11.50 11.10 6.73
C MET A 172 12.94 10.77 6.37
N THR A 173 13.16 10.10 5.24
CA THR A 173 14.51 9.74 4.75
C THR A 173 15.36 10.97 4.50
N MET A 174 14.81 12.01 3.85
CA MET A 174 15.50 13.30 3.66
C MET A 174 15.86 13.96 5.00
N THR A 175 14.98 13.85 6.01
CA THR A 175 15.25 14.37 7.36
C THR A 175 16.42 13.63 8.01
N VAL A 176 16.46 12.29 7.90
CA VAL A 176 17.56 11.45 8.39
C VAL A 176 18.86 11.78 7.65
N ALA A 177 18.81 11.85 6.30
CA ALA A 177 19.96 12.19 5.47
C ALA A 177 20.57 13.55 5.86
N GLY A 178 19.73 14.56 6.06
CA GLY A 178 20.17 15.89 6.49
C GLY A 178 20.74 15.91 7.91
N HIS A 179 20.12 15.19 8.84
CA HIS A 179 20.57 15.11 10.23
C HIS A 179 21.96 14.47 10.36
N TYR A 180 22.16 13.31 9.72
CA TYR A 180 23.41 12.56 9.77
C TYR A 180 24.43 12.97 8.71
N ARG A 181 24.03 13.77 7.72
CA ARG A 181 24.85 14.21 6.55
C ARG A 181 25.34 13.01 5.73
N ILE A 182 24.46 12.07 5.47
CA ILE A 182 24.71 10.86 4.69
C ILE A 182 23.86 10.86 3.39
N PRO A 183 24.23 10.07 2.36
CA PRO A 183 23.41 9.89 1.17
C PRO A 183 22.00 9.38 1.47
N TYR A 184 21.05 9.67 0.57
CA TYR A 184 19.64 9.28 0.72
C TYR A 184 19.49 7.76 0.89
N GLU A 185 20.20 6.97 0.11
CA GLU A 185 20.16 5.51 0.12
C GLU A 185 20.63 4.94 1.49
N GLU A 186 21.69 5.52 2.04
CA GLU A 186 22.18 5.14 3.38
C GLU A 186 21.17 5.55 4.47
N ALA A 187 20.56 6.71 4.32
CA ALA A 187 19.53 7.20 5.24
C ALA A 187 18.26 6.33 5.19
N GLU A 188 17.88 5.82 4.01
CA GLU A 188 16.76 4.89 3.86
C GLU A 188 17.03 3.57 4.57
N VAL A 189 18.23 2.99 4.39
CA VAL A 189 18.65 1.78 5.10
C VAL A 189 18.65 2.02 6.62
N LEU A 190 19.17 3.14 7.09
CA LEU A 190 19.20 3.49 8.49
C LEU A 190 17.80 3.67 9.07
N LYS A 191 16.92 4.39 8.37
CA LYS A 191 15.52 4.64 8.76
C LYS A 191 14.71 3.35 8.87
N THR A 192 14.93 2.40 7.97
CA THR A 192 14.16 1.14 7.92
C THR A 192 14.74 0.02 8.78
N ASN A 193 15.88 0.25 9.44
CA ASN A 193 16.48 -0.71 10.34
C ASN A 193 15.75 -0.72 11.70
N PRO A 194 15.07 -1.84 12.07
CA PRO A 194 14.34 -1.92 13.33
C PRO A 194 15.20 -1.70 14.59
N ASP A 195 16.47 -2.10 14.53
CA ASP A 195 17.41 -1.95 15.66
C ASP A 195 17.81 -0.48 15.91
N LYS A 196 17.47 0.41 14.96
CA LYS A 196 17.78 1.83 15.01
C LYS A 196 16.54 2.71 15.28
N GLU A 197 15.37 2.11 15.48
CA GLU A 197 14.13 2.86 15.64
C GLU A 197 14.18 3.89 16.77
N GLU A 198 14.71 3.53 17.93
CA GLU A 198 14.82 4.44 19.08
C GLU A 198 15.72 5.65 18.80
N GLU A 199 16.78 5.46 17.98
CA GLU A 199 17.71 6.51 17.57
C GLU A 199 17.09 7.42 16.50
N ILE A 200 16.38 6.82 15.53
CA ILE A 200 15.85 7.49 14.36
C ILE A 200 14.53 8.22 14.64
N PHE A 201 13.68 7.65 15.50
CA PHE A 201 12.35 8.21 15.75
C PHE A 201 12.36 9.69 16.19
N PRO A 202 13.22 10.14 17.11
CA PRO A 202 13.31 11.57 17.47
C PRO A 202 13.63 12.48 16.28
N VAL A 203 14.44 12.00 15.33
CA VAL A 203 14.86 12.75 14.13
C VAL A 203 13.68 12.96 13.18
N ILE A 204 12.85 11.93 12.97
CA ILE A 204 11.73 11.97 12.02
C ILE A 204 10.40 12.44 12.64
N LYS A 205 10.33 12.60 13.95
CA LYS A 205 9.09 12.91 14.68
C LYS A 205 8.37 14.14 14.14
N ALA A 206 9.11 15.22 13.83
CA ALA A 206 8.52 16.44 13.27
C ALA A 206 7.86 16.18 11.88
N THR A 207 8.41 15.28 11.08
CA THR A 207 7.82 14.86 9.81
C THR A 207 6.52 14.10 10.04
N ILE A 208 6.47 13.22 11.04
CA ILE A 208 5.23 12.49 11.43
C ILE A 208 4.18 13.47 11.97
N GLU A 209 4.58 14.47 12.77
CA GLU A 209 3.68 15.51 13.26
C GLU A 209 3.10 16.36 12.10
N LYS A 210 3.89 16.61 11.03
CA LYS A 210 3.38 17.23 9.79
C LYS A 210 2.32 16.34 9.13
N MET A 211 2.56 15.04 8.99
CA MET A 211 1.58 14.09 8.42
C MET A 211 0.29 14.06 9.25
N ALA A 212 0.40 14.06 10.57
CA ALA A 212 -0.76 14.15 11.45
C ALA A 212 -1.53 15.49 11.29
N THR A 213 -0.82 16.59 11.03
CA THR A 213 -1.44 17.92 10.74
C THR A 213 -2.16 17.92 9.39
N ILE A 214 -1.60 17.28 8.37
CA ILE A 214 -2.25 17.05 7.08
C ILE A 214 -3.55 16.25 7.27
N THR A 215 -3.46 15.15 8.01
CA THR A 215 -4.63 14.33 8.35
C THR A 215 -5.71 15.13 9.10
N GLU A 216 -5.32 15.97 10.08
CA GLU A 216 -6.24 16.86 10.81
C GLU A 216 -6.98 17.80 9.86
N LYS A 217 -6.27 18.37 8.86
CA LYS A 217 -6.86 19.24 7.84
C LYS A 217 -7.89 18.49 6.99
N PHE A 218 -7.58 17.26 6.55
CA PHE A 218 -8.50 16.42 5.79
C PHE A 218 -9.76 16.02 6.59
N LEU A 219 -9.64 15.86 7.90
CA LEU A 219 -10.76 15.54 8.79
C LEU A 219 -11.66 16.73 9.09
N THR A 220 -11.30 17.94 8.65
CA THR A 220 -12.07 19.17 8.95
C THR A 220 -13.49 19.05 8.35
N GLY A 221 -14.51 19.15 9.20
CA GLY A 221 -15.91 19.04 8.80
C GLY A 221 -16.47 17.61 8.82
N TYR A 222 -15.64 16.61 9.11
CA TYR A 222 -16.07 15.23 9.24
C TYR A 222 -15.97 14.75 10.70
N ASN A 223 -16.99 14.02 11.14
CA ASN A 223 -16.99 13.39 12.46
C ASN A 223 -16.71 11.89 12.29
N VAL A 224 -15.48 11.47 12.58
CA VAL A 224 -15.06 10.07 12.47
C VAL A 224 -14.79 9.49 13.86
N PRO A 225 -15.17 8.22 14.11
CA PRO A 225 -14.95 7.58 15.41
C PRO A 225 -13.48 7.22 15.66
N ALA A 226 -12.70 7.01 14.61
CA ALA A 226 -11.30 6.58 14.70
C ALA A 226 -10.56 6.82 13.38
N VAL A 227 -9.23 6.79 13.48
CA VAL A 227 -8.30 6.83 12.34
C VAL A 227 -7.54 5.51 12.28
N TYR A 228 -7.40 4.96 11.07
CA TYR A 228 -6.67 3.72 10.79
C TYR A 228 -5.50 4.05 9.89
N VAL A 229 -4.27 3.96 10.41
CA VAL A 229 -3.05 4.28 9.65
C VAL A 229 -2.45 3.01 9.05
N VAL A 230 -2.18 3.06 7.75
CA VAL A 230 -1.55 2.01 6.95
C VAL A 230 -0.37 2.58 6.17
N GLY A 231 0.26 1.77 5.32
CA GLY A 231 1.43 2.16 4.55
C GLY A 231 2.75 1.92 5.29
N GLY A 232 3.83 1.82 4.55
CA GLY A 232 5.16 1.47 5.09
C GLY A 232 5.69 2.47 6.11
N SER A 233 5.38 3.75 5.93
CA SER A 233 5.83 4.82 6.81
C SER A 233 5.15 4.79 8.20
N ALA A 234 4.01 4.10 8.33
CA ALA A 234 3.33 3.90 9.62
C ALA A 234 3.93 2.77 10.47
N SER A 235 5.03 2.15 10.05
CA SER A 235 5.63 0.98 10.76
C SER A 235 6.25 1.31 12.11
N PHE A 236 6.69 2.55 12.35
CA PHE A 236 7.29 2.98 13.62
C PHE A 236 6.34 2.76 14.79
N GLN A 237 6.86 2.25 15.91
CA GLN A 237 6.05 1.90 17.09
C GLN A 237 5.27 3.10 17.65
N GLU A 238 5.93 4.25 17.75
CA GLU A 238 5.32 5.46 18.31
C GLU A 238 4.49 6.29 17.30
N PHE A 239 4.38 5.84 16.04
CA PHE A 239 3.66 6.55 15.00
C PHE A 239 2.22 6.89 15.43
N THR A 240 1.48 5.90 15.92
CA THR A 240 0.09 6.11 16.38
C THR A 240 -0.01 7.09 17.53
N THR A 241 0.97 7.09 18.44
CA THR A 241 1.01 8.01 19.59
C THR A 241 1.11 9.48 19.15
N VAL A 242 1.89 9.76 18.11
CA VAL A 242 2.01 11.11 17.54
C VAL A 242 0.67 11.55 16.93
N PHE A 243 0.04 10.68 16.13
CA PHE A 243 -1.26 10.95 15.52
C PHE A 243 -2.35 11.12 16.58
N GLU A 244 -2.44 10.25 17.60
CA GLU A 244 -3.42 10.37 18.70
C GLU A 244 -3.30 11.71 19.45
N LYS A 245 -2.07 12.12 19.74
CA LYS A 245 -1.82 13.42 20.40
C LYS A 245 -2.31 14.61 19.58
N LYS A 246 -2.12 14.54 18.25
CA LYS A 246 -2.49 15.63 17.35
C LYS A 246 -3.99 15.62 17.06
N LEU A 247 -4.55 14.49 16.68
CA LEU A 247 -5.92 14.38 16.20
C LEU A 247 -6.97 14.35 17.34
N LYS A 248 -6.56 13.97 18.55
CA LYS A 248 -7.44 13.74 19.70
C LYS A 248 -8.50 12.65 19.44
N LEU A 249 -8.17 11.70 18.58
CA LEU A 249 -8.98 10.56 18.18
C LEU A 249 -8.22 9.26 18.44
N PRO A 250 -8.92 8.14 18.63
CA PRO A 250 -8.28 6.83 18.62
C PRO A 250 -7.59 6.57 17.28
N VAL A 251 -6.33 6.12 17.32
CA VAL A 251 -5.56 5.78 16.12
C VAL A 251 -5.16 4.31 16.19
N TYR A 252 -5.52 3.56 15.17
CA TYR A 252 -5.21 2.15 15.02
C TYR A 252 -4.22 1.92 13.90
N ARG A 253 -3.34 0.94 14.08
CA ARG A 253 -2.38 0.48 13.08
C ARG A 253 -2.41 -1.06 13.01
N PRO A 254 -2.52 -1.67 11.83
CA PRO A 254 -2.38 -3.13 11.68
C PRO A 254 -0.93 -3.56 11.91
N VAL A 255 -0.72 -4.85 12.22
CA VAL A 255 0.61 -5.44 12.52
C VAL A 255 1.59 -5.30 11.33
N HIS A 256 1.11 -5.36 10.09
CA HIS A 256 1.93 -5.23 8.89
C HIS A 256 1.36 -4.11 7.99
N PRO A 257 1.54 -2.84 8.37
CA PRO A 257 0.86 -1.72 7.71
C PRO A 257 1.22 -1.56 6.22
N LEU A 258 2.45 -1.89 5.81
CA LEU A 258 2.90 -1.89 4.41
C LEU A 258 2.09 -2.84 3.51
N LEU A 259 1.62 -3.96 4.06
CA LEU A 259 1.02 -5.03 3.27
C LEU A 259 -0.51 -4.97 3.20
N VAL A 260 -1.13 -3.97 3.80
CA VAL A 260 -2.59 -3.80 3.80
C VAL A 260 -3.09 -3.41 2.42
N THR A 261 -2.55 -2.34 1.88
CA THR A 261 -2.93 -1.78 0.57
C THR A 261 -2.76 -2.77 -0.56
N PRO A 262 -1.59 -3.44 -0.76
CA PRO A 262 -1.43 -4.42 -1.83
C PRO A 262 -2.40 -5.62 -1.70
N LEU A 263 -2.68 -6.09 -0.49
CA LEU A 263 -3.68 -7.13 -0.28
C LEU A 263 -5.09 -6.63 -0.63
N GLY A 264 -5.43 -5.39 -0.29
CA GLY A 264 -6.69 -4.76 -0.61
C GLY A 264 -6.90 -4.58 -2.11
N ILE A 265 -5.87 -4.18 -2.83
CA ILE A 265 -5.90 -4.06 -4.30
C ILE A 265 -6.33 -5.40 -4.92
N ALA A 266 -5.76 -6.52 -4.44
CA ALA A 266 -6.14 -7.84 -4.94
C ALA A 266 -7.64 -8.16 -4.72
N TYR A 267 -8.28 -7.60 -3.69
CA TYR A 267 -9.73 -7.80 -3.47
C TYR A 267 -10.56 -7.12 -4.56
N TYR A 268 -10.08 -6.01 -5.11
CA TYR A 268 -10.72 -5.25 -6.18
C TYR A 268 -10.37 -5.77 -7.59
N CYS A 269 -9.54 -6.80 -7.70
CA CYS A 269 -9.32 -7.47 -8.98
C CYS A 269 -10.57 -8.28 -9.35
N ASP A 270 -11.29 -7.84 -10.38
CA ASP A 270 -12.49 -8.49 -10.88
C ASP A 270 -12.13 -9.56 -11.92
N LEU A 271 -12.70 -10.75 -11.76
CA LEU A 271 -12.51 -11.83 -12.73
C LEU A 271 -13.68 -11.85 -13.72
N PRO A 272 -13.43 -11.83 -15.02
CA PRO A 272 -14.51 -11.94 -15.99
C PRO A 272 -15.30 -13.24 -15.79
N PRO A 273 -16.59 -13.27 -16.19
CA PRO A 273 -17.40 -14.47 -16.11
C PRO A 273 -16.72 -15.65 -16.83
N VAL A 274 -16.82 -16.85 -16.23
CA VAL A 274 -16.35 -18.06 -16.92
C VAL A 274 -17.26 -18.32 -18.12
N THR A 275 -16.76 -18.03 -19.32
CA THR A 275 -17.49 -18.41 -20.53
C THR A 275 -17.50 -19.94 -20.61
N PRO A 276 -18.68 -20.60 -20.64
CA PRO A 276 -18.72 -22.04 -20.82
C PRO A 276 -18.00 -22.40 -22.13
N LYS A 277 -17.01 -23.29 -22.06
CA LYS A 277 -16.44 -23.84 -23.29
C LYS A 277 -17.59 -24.41 -24.10
N LYS A 278 -17.87 -23.81 -25.28
CA LYS A 278 -18.75 -24.48 -26.25
C LYS A 278 -18.17 -25.88 -26.49
N LYS A 279 -18.95 -26.89 -26.14
CA LYS A 279 -18.63 -28.30 -26.44
C LYS A 279 -18.60 -28.52 -27.94
#